data_369f2017c70326774340246d25b8e84c
#
_entry.id   369f2017c70326774340246d25b8e84c
#
_cell.length_a   1.000
_cell.length_b   1.000
_cell.length_c   1.000
_cell.angle_alpha   90.00
_cell.angle_beta   90.00
_cell.angle_gamma   90.00
#
_symmetry.space_group_name_H-M   'P 1'
#
loop_
_entity.id
_entity.type
_entity.pdbx_description
1 polymer ?
#
loop_
_entity_poly.entity_id
_entity_poly.type
_entity_poly.pdbx_seq_one_letter_code
_entity_poly.pdbx_strand_id
1 'polypeptide(L)' 'MKLSTEELQFLQILADGHRKTYVHIVKGFGQPLTPMAPTFTNRIAKPLLKLKLVKKAGILKDGYKITNKGIAALK' A
#
# COMPACT_ATOMS: atom_id res chain seq x y z
N MET A 1 12.19 -12.81 -5.20
CA MET A 1 11.96 -11.77 -4.18
C MET A 1 10.86 -12.23 -3.23
N LYS A 2 11.10 -12.11 -1.95
CA LYS A 2 10.13 -12.57 -0.95
C LYS A 2 9.58 -11.38 -0.17
N LEU A 3 8.27 -11.19 -0.25
CA LEU A 3 7.60 -10.10 0.46
C LEU A 3 7.12 -10.59 1.83
N SER A 4 7.10 -9.68 2.80
CA SER A 4 6.54 -9.98 4.11
C SER A 4 5.02 -10.10 4.02
N THR A 5 4.41 -10.67 5.06
CA THR A 5 2.95 -10.80 5.13
C THR A 5 2.27 -9.42 5.05
N GLU A 6 2.84 -8.42 5.73
CA GLU A 6 2.32 -7.06 5.70
C GLU A 6 2.39 -6.46 4.29
N GLU A 7 3.51 -6.67 3.61
CA GLU A 7 3.68 -6.17 2.24
C GLU A 7 2.70 -6.81 1.27
N LEU A 8 2.50 -8.13 1.38
CA LEU A 8 1.53 -8.83 0.56
C LEU A 8 0.11 -8.33 0.83
N GLN A 9 -0.23 -8.11 2.09
CA GLN A 9 -1.55 -7.62 2.47
C GLN A 9 -1.77 -6.21 1.92
N PHE A 10 -0.75 -5.36 1.98
CA PHE A 10 -0.80 -4.01 1.40
C PHE A 10 -1.13 -4.08 -0.09
N LEU A 11 -0.44 -4.95 -0.82
CA LEU A 11 -0.69 -5.14 -2.25
C LEU A 11 -2.10 -5.65 -2.51
N GLN A 12 -2.59 -6.58 -1.68
CA GLN A 12 -3.94 -7.13 -1.83
C GLN A 12 -5.01 -6.06 -1.63
N ILE A 13 -4.80 -5.14 -0.69
CA ILE A 13 -5.72 -4.03 -0.48
C ILE A 13 -5.81 -3.16 -1.73
N LEU A 14 -4.71 -3.01 -2.45
CA LEU A 14 -4.65 -2.21 -3.67
C LEU A 14 -4.95 -3.01 -4.94
N ALA A 15 -5.23 -4.30 -4.83
CA ALA A 15 -5.30 -5.19 -5.99
C ALA A 15 -6.44 -4.86 -6.96
N ASP A 16 -7.45 -4.11 -6.50
CA ASP A 16 -8.56 -3.69 -7.37
C ASP A 16 -8.16 -2.60 -8.37
N GLY A 17 -6.93 -2.08 -8.28
CA GLY A 17 -6.43 -1.07 -9.18
C GLY A 17 -6.83 0.36 -8.84
N HIS A 18 -7.59 0.56 -7.79
CA HIS A 18 -8.03 1.89 -7.36
C HIS A 18 -7.05 2.52 -6.38
N ARG A 19 -6.95 3.85 -6.45
CA ARG A 19 -6.15 4.60 -5.49
C ARG A 19 -6.75 4.46 -4.09
N LYS A 20 -5.88 4.20 -3.11
CA LYS A 20 -6.29 4.11 -1.70
C LYS A 20 -5.42 5.04 -0.86
N THR A 21 -6.04 5.77 0.04
CA THR A 21 -5.30 6.59 1.01
C THR A 21 -4.94 5.73 2.22
N TYR A 22 -4.13 6.30 3.13
CA TYR A 22 -3.74 5.59 4.33
C TYR A 22 -4.96 5.16 5.17
N VAL A 23 -6.04 5.92 5.09
CA VAL A 23 -7.27 5.60 5.84
C VAL A 23 -7.82 4.24 5.43
N HIS A 24 -7.94 4.01 4.13
CA HIS A 24 -8.42 2.73 3.60
C HIS A 24 -7.46 1.59 3.91
N ILE A 25 -6.15 1.86 3.80
CA ILE A 25 -5.14 0.84 4.00
C ILE A 25 -5.12 0.40 5.46
N VAL A 26 -5.16 1.35 6.39
CA VAL A 26 -5.17 1.04 7.82
C VAL A 26 -6.42 0.23 8.19
N LYS A 27 -7.57 0.60 7.62
CA LYS A 27 -8.80 -0.18 7.83
C LYS A 27 -8.66 -1.59 7.29
N GLY A 28 -8.02 -1.74 6.14
CA GLY A 28 -7.79 -3.06 5.55
C GLY A 28 -6.89 -3.94 6.40
N PHE A 29 -6.02 -3.34 7.21
CA PHE A 29 -5.20 -4.06 8.17
C PHE A 29 -5.90 -4.32 9.50
N GLY A 30 -7.13 -3.80 9.66
CA GLY A 30 -7.86 -3.96 10.92
C GLY A 30 -7.31 -3.10 12.04
N GLN A 31 -6.55 -2.07 11.71
CA GLN A 31 -5.93 -1.18 12.70
C GLN A 31 -6.81 0.05 12.97
N PRO A 32 -6.76 0.59 14.19
CA PRO A 32 -7.49 1.82 14.48
C PRO A 32 -6.87 3.01 13.76
N LEU A 33 -7.71 3.98 13.41
CA LEU A 33 -7.26 5.21 12.78
C LEU A 33 -6.74 6.15 13.87
N THR A 34 -5.43 6.22 14.01
CA THR A 34 -4.75 7.04 15.02
C THR A 34 -3.87 8.07 14.33
N PRO A 35 -3.32 9.06 15.07
CA PRO A 35 -2.33 9.98 14.48
C PRO A 35 -1.11 9.28 13.91
N MET A 36 -0.85 8.04 14.30
CA MET A 36 0.27 7.26 13.77
C MET A 36 -0.08 6.49 12.49
N ALA A 37 -1.33 6.55 12.05
CA ALA A 37 -1.75 5.80 10.86
C ALA A 37 -0.95 6.13 9.60
N PRO A 38 -0.65 7.40 9.28
CA PRO A 38 0.20 7.70 8.11
C PRO A 38 1.60 7.11 8.24
N THR A 39 2.18 7.13 9.44
CA THR A 39 3.50 6.57 9.69
C THR A 39 3.49 5.05 9.51
N PHE A 40 2.46 4.38 10.04
CA PHE A 40 2.29 2.95 9.88
C PHE A 40 2.21 2.57 8.40
N THR A 41 1.38 3.28 7.65
CA THR A 41 1.21 3.03 6.22
C THR A 41 2.51 3.25 5.46
N ASN A 42 3.19 4.36 5.73
CA ASN A 42 4.45 4.70 5.07
C ASN A 42 5.53 3.65 5.32
N ARG A 43 5.61 3.14 6.54
CA ARG A 43 6.60 2.13 6.89
C ARG A 43 6.47 0.89 6.02
N ILE A 44 5.24 0.47 5.75
CA ILE A 44 4.99 -0.70 4.91
C ILE A 44 5.15 -0.35 3.43
N ALA A 45 4.71 0.84 3.04
CA ALA A 45 4.75 1.27 1.64
C ALA A 45 6.17 1.54 1.14
N LYS A 46 7.06 1.99 2.01
CA LYS A 46 8.40 2.44 1.61
C LYS A 46 9.17 1.39 0.81
N PRO A 47 9.31 0.13 1.28
CA PRO A 47 9.99 -0.88 0.48
C PRO A 47 9.24 -1.21 -0.81
N LEU A 48 7.90 -1.16 -0.80
CA LEU A 48 7.12 -1.43 -2.00
C LEU A 48 7.30 -0.34 -3.04
N LEU A 49 7.40 0.92 -2.62
CA LEU A 49 7.71 2.04 -3.51
C LEU A 49 9.11 1.88 -4.11
N LYS A 50 10.06 1.45 -3.31
CA LYS A 50 11.45 1.24 -3.76
C LYS A 50 11.50 0.13 -4.81
N LEU A 51 10.70 -0.90 -4.66
CA LEU A 51 10.62 -2.02 -5.60
C LEU A 51 9.68 -1.72 -6.78
N LYS A 52 9.03 -0.56 -6.77
CA LYS A 52 8.09 -0.12 -7.81
C LYS A 52 6.87 -1.02 -7.94
N LEU A 53 6.50 -1.69 -6.85
CA LEU A 53 5.30 -2.52 -6.80
C LEU A 53 4.04 -1.67 -6.57
N VAL A 54 4.20 -0.51 -5.94
CA VAL A 54 3.15 0.49 -5.78
C VAL A 54 3.72 1.85 -6.17
N LYS A 55 2.83 2.81 -6.43
CA LYS A 55 3.21 4.19 -6.73
C LYS A 55 2.31 5.13 -5.95
N LYS A 56 2.81 6.32 -5.68
CA LYS A 56 1.98 7.37 -5.10
C LYS A 56 1.03 7.92 -6.15
N ALA A 57 -0.20 8.20 -5.76
CA ALA A 57 -1.24 8.65 -6.66
C ALA A 57 -2.08 9.74 -5.99
N GLY A 58 -2.77 10.51 -6.83
CA GLY A 58 -3.62 11.61 -6.36
C GLY A 58 -2.93 12.95 -6.52
N ILE A 59 -3.70 14.03 -6.44
CA ILE A 59 -3.21 15.40 -6.66
C ILE A 59 -2.15 15.74 -5.60
N LEU A 60 -2.38 15.35 -4.35
CA LEU A 60 -1.45 15.62 -3.25
C LEU A 60 -0.47 14.47 -3.02
N LYS A 61 -0.52 13.44 -3.87
CA LYS A 61 0.31 12.24 -3.75
C LYS A 61 0.20 11.59 -2.38
N ASP A 62 -0.99 11.66 -1.80
CA ASP A 62 -1.28 11.12 -0.47
C ASP A 62 -1.86 9.70 -0.53
N GLY A 63 -2.16 9.21 -1.72
CA GLY A 63 -2.69 7.87 -1.91
C GLY A 63 -1.66 6.96 -2.56
N TYR A 64 -2.01 5.68 -2.62
CA TYR A 64 -1.17 4.64 -3.23
C TYR A 64 -1.99 3.87 -4.24
N LYS A 65 -1.33 3.41 -5.29
CA LYS A 65 -1.94 2.59 -6.33
C LYS A 65 -0.99 1.48 -6.72
N ILE A 66 -1.54 0.28 -6.95
CA ILE A 66 -0.70 -0.85 -7.36
C ILE A 66 -0.22 -0.64 -8.80
N THR A 67 0.99 -1.11 -9.10
CA THR A 67 1.54 -1.10 -10.45
C THR A 67 1.33 -2.45 -11.10
N ASN A 68 1.56 -2.54 -12.41
CA ASN A 68 1.51 -3.84 -13.10
C ASN A 68 2.50 -4.83 -12.48
N LYS A 69 3.66 -4.32 -12.06
CA LYS A 69 4.65 -5.14 -11.39
C LYS A 69 4.13 -5.66 -10.05
N GLY A 70 3.38 -4.81 -9.32
CA GLY A 70 2.76 -5.22 -8.06
C GLY A 70 1.69 -6.28 -8.27
N ILE A 71 0.87 -6.15 -9.32
CA ILE A 71 -0.13 -7.15 -9.66
C ILE A 71 0.54 -8.49 -9.97
N ALA A 72 1.63 -8.46 -10.73
CA ALA A 72 2.38 -9.67 -11.04
C ALA A 72 2.94 -10.33 -9.79
N ALA A 73 3.33 -9.55 -8.79
CA ALA A 73 3.88 -10.09 -7.54
C ALA A 73 2.84 -10.81 -6.70
N LEU A 74 1.54 -10.57 -6.96
CA LEU A 74 0.46 -11.26 -6.25
C LEU A 74 0.08 -12.60 -6.84
N LYS A 75 0.61 -12.92 -8.01
CA LYS A 75 0.28 -14.17 -8.70
C LYS A 75 1.21 -15.30 -8.31
#